data_29c0b368e928450eb9ba7f9f5647f54d
#
_entry.id   29c0b368e928450eb9ba7f9f5647f54d
#
_cell.length_a   1.000
_cell.length_b   1.000
_cell.length_c   1.000
_cell.angle_alpha   90.00
_cell.angle_beta   90.00
_cell.angle_gamma   90.00
#
_symmetry.space_group_name_H-M   'P 1'
#
loop_
_entity.id
_entity.type
_entity.pdbx_description
1 polymer ?
#
loop_
_entity_poly.entity_id
_entity_poly.type
_entity_poly.pdbx_seq_one_letter_code
_entity_poly.pdbx_strand_id
1 'polypeptide(L)'
;IKGKKLVGYLMVFDDANGWASLEPVPLNTGVICHEMSHSLGTYDLYHVNDDLNPVGVWDLMSDNLLVPQQMSAYTKYRYCGWIDEIPEISEPGTYVLNPVGGEKKENVAYKIRPIGSEEYFVVEYRRKEGSTFDSGLPESGLLVYRINPAYTGGNVNYNGTTRLDEVYVFRPGGTTTADGNIEKAAFSEESGRTAFGGDAKVKPFYSDGTVARFALTHISSCGETLSFNLENLGHQIKLSEEAVTLGGAAGDKLELSVEADVDWTVSGLPDWLKLAPQQGEAGKTTVTLETLTENATAQTRKAELAFTSPSDAGLKTILTVHQQSNVILPPSGLSARVTEDGK
;
A
#
# COMPACT_ATOMS: atom_id res chain seq x y z
N ILE A 1 10.51 34.76 29.88
CA ILE A 1 9.70 35.98 30.07
C ILE A 1 8.76 35.70 31.24
N LYS A 2 8.78 36.53 32.28
CA LYS A 2 7.99 36.38 33.51
C LYS A 2 8.15 34.97 34.18
N GLY A 3 9.38 34.44 34.26
CA GLY A 3 9.68 33.17 34.91
C GLY A 3 9.34 31.91 34.08
N LYS A 4 8.82 32.07 32.87
CA LYS A 4 8.61 30.91 31.95
C LYS A 4 9.91 30.58 31.21
N LYS A 5 10.27 29.31 31.19
CA LYS A 5 11.35 28.81 30.34
C LYS A 5 10.95 28.91 28.86
N LEU A 6 11.87 29.36 28.00
CA LEU A 6 11.76 29.18 26.58
C LEU A 6 12.03 27.70 26.29
N VAL A 7 11.05 27.00 25.73
CA VAL A 7 11.13 25.54 25.48
C VAL A 7 11.56 25.25 24.06
N GLY A 8 11.47 26.25 23.17
CA GLY A 8 11.89 26.18 21.78
C GLY A 8 11.93 27.57 21.16
N TYR A 9 12.47 27.68 20.00
CA TYR A 9 12.47 28.90 19.16
C TYR A 9 12.21 28.48 17.70
N LEU A 10 11.61 29.40 16.98
CA LEU A 10 11.38 29.31 15.56
C LEU A 10 12.45 30.12 14.86
N MET A 11 13.06 29.55 13.84
CA MET A 11 14.00 30.26 12.98
C MET A 11 13.50 30.16 11.54
N VAL A 12 13.21 31.31 10.97
CA VAL A 12 12.87 31.46 9.56
C VAL A 12 13.83 32.47 8.93
N PHE A 13 14.18 32.26 7.68
CA PHE A 13 14.95 33.23 6.93
C PHE A 13 14.05 34.36 6.49
N ASP A 14 14.55 35.58 6.49
CA ASP A 14 13.85 36.80 6.05
C ASP A 14 13.80 36.92 4.51
N ASP A 15 14.59 36.07 3.81
CA ASP A 15 14.44 35.81 2.39
C ASP A 15 14.12 34.33 2.12
N ALA A 16 13.27 34.07 1.16
CA ALA A 16 12.80 32.73 0.84
C ALA A 16 13.87 31.83 0.21
N ASN A 17 15.02 32.38 -0.15
CA ASN A 17 16.09 31.69 -0.85
C ASN A 17 17.47 31.88 -0.18
N GLY A 18 17.52 32.06 1.12
CA GLY A 18 18.69 32.40 1.92
C GLY A 18 20.03 31.70 1.66
N TRP A 19 20.08 30.80 0.68
CA TRP A 19 21.29 30.07 0.31
C TRP A 19 21.73 30.27 -1.16
N ALA A 20 20.90 30.81 -2.05
CA ALA A 20 21.20 30.76 -3.48
C ALA A 20 20.76 31.96 -4.33
N SER A 21 20.01 32.94 -3.83
CA SER A 21 19.53 34.08 -4.63
C SER A 21 20.12 35.40 -4.17
N LEU A 22 20.60 36.20 -5.14
CA LEU A 22 21.06 37.58 -4.93
C LEU A 22 19.92 38.58 -4.94
N GLU A 23 18.67 38.15 -5.21
CA GLU A 23 17.50 39.01 -5.26
C GLU A 23 16.63 38.78 -4.01
N PRO A 24 16.12 39.85 -3.38
CA PRO A 24 15.21 39.74 -2.25
C PRO A 24 13.92 39.03 -2.67
N VAL A 25 13.63 37.91 -2.07
CA VAL A 25 12.37 37.18 -2.28
C VAL A 25 11.45 37.48 -1.12
N PRO A 26 10.15 37.77 -1.36
CA PRO A 26 9.20 38.01 -0.28
C PRO A 26 9.17 36.84 0.70
N LEU A 27 9.03 37.18 2.00
CA LEU A 27 8.90 36.16 3.05
C LEU A 27 7.82 35.14 2.70
N ASN A 28 8.20 33.86 2.66
CA ASN A 28 7.29 32.78 2.35
C ASN A 28 6.36 32.51 3.54
N THR A 29 5.11 32.91 3.42
CA THR A 29 4.09 32.69 4.46
C THR A 29 3.88 31.20 4.74
N GLY A 30 4.03 30.33 3.73
CA GLY A 30 3.95 28.88 3.88
C GLY A 30 5.00 28.35 4.85
N VAL A 31 6.24 28.79 4.74
CA VAL A 31 7.33 28.39 5.66
C VAL A 31 6.99 28.82 7.10
N ILE A 32 6.53 30.06 7.30
CA ILE A 32 6.15 30.52 8.64
C ILE A 32 5.02 29.65 9.21
N CYS A 33 3.98 29.38 8.42
CA CYS A 33 2.87 28.55 8.84
C CYS A 33 3.32 27.12 9.18
N HIS A 34 4.20 26.53 8.37
CA HIS A 34 4.81 25.23 8.63
C HIS A 34 5.53 25.20 9.97
N GLU A 35 6.49 26.08 10.15
CA GLU A 35 7.29 26.13 11.36
C GLU A 35 6.46 26.43 12.62
N MET A 36 5.47 27.32 12.51
CA MET A 36 4.54 27.57 13.62
C MET A 36 3.69 26.36 13.97
N SER A 37 3.37 25.52 13.00
CA SER A 37 2.56 24.33 13.19
C SER A 37 3.27 23.27 14.02
N HIS A 38 4.61 23.22 14.04
CA HIS A 38 5.36 22.39 14.98
C HIS A 38 5.02 22.70 16.44
N SER A 39 4.64 23.94 16.75
CA SER A 39 4.19 24.33 18.09
C SER A 39 2.84 23.68 18.49
N LEU A 40 2.08 23.18 17.52
CA LEU A 40 0.85 22.40 17.72
C LEU A 40 1.12 20.90 17.88
N GLY A 41 2.37 20.48 17.67
CA GLY A 41 2.79 19.07 17.76
C GLY A 41 2.82 18.33 16.44
N THR A 42 2.75 19.03 15.30
CA THR A 42 2.90 18.41 13.97
C THR A 42 4.35 18.05 13.70
N TYR A 43 4.55 17.09 12.83
CA TYR A 43 5.87 16.61 12.39
C TYR A 43 6.02 16.78 10.88
N ASP A 44 7.28 16.83 10.42
CA ASP A 44 7.61 16.90 9.01
C ASP A 44 7.18 15.63 8.26
N LEU A 45 6.57 15.83 7.10
CA LEU A 45 6.08 14.76 6.24
C LEU A 45 6.93 14.58 4.97
N TYR A 46 8.09 15.23 4.91
CA TYR A 46 9.06 15.08 3.83
C TYR A 46 10.26 14.22 4.27
N HIS A 47 11.04 13.78 3.32
CA HIS A 47 12.28 13.06 3.55
C HIS A 47 13.51 14.00 3.60
N VAL A 48 14.49 13.68 4.45
CA VAL A 48 15.74 14.44 4.58
C VAL A 48 16.90 13.68 3.93
N ASN A 49 16.90 12.36 3.96
CA ASN A 49 18.06 11.54 3.64
C ASN A 49 18.01 10.84 2.26
N ASP A 50 16.97 11.07 1.49
CA ASP A 50 16.83 10.58 0.13
C ASP A 50 15.97 11.55 -0.70
N ASP A 51 15.85 11.30 -2.00
CA ASP A 51 15.17 12.16 -2.96
C ASP A 51 13.67 11.83 -3.09
N LEU A 52 13.11 10.93 -2.25
CA LEU A 52 11.70 10.58 -2.30
C LEU A 52 10.85 11.63 -1.58
N ASN A 53 9.72 11.97 -2.17
CA ASN A 53 8.78 12.92 -1.63
C ASN A 53 7.40 12.26 -1.44
N PRO A 54 7.13 11.66 -0.26
CA PRO A 54 5.94 10.86 -0.03
C PRO A 54 4.64 11.67 -0.05
N VAL A 55 4.67 12.98 0.27
CA VAL A 55 3.48 13.80 0.45
C VAL A 55 3.46 15.02 -0.48
N GLY A 56 4.61 15.64 -0.74
CA GLY A 56 4.72 16.80 -1.61
C GLY A 56 3.87 17.99 -1.15
N VAL A 57 3.35 18.73 -2.11
CA VAL A 57 2.55 19.93 -1.87
C VAL A 57 1.16 19.68 -1.28
N TRP A 58 0.81 18.43 -0.97
CA TRP A 58 -0.53 18.07 -0.51
C TRP A 58 -0.74 18.25 1.01
N ASP A 59 0.33 18.49 1.76
CA ASP A 59 0.23 18.87 3.18
C ASP A 59 1.24 19.99 3.49
N LEU A 60 0.81 20.96 4.29
CA LEU A 60 1.65 22.08 4.76
C LEU A 60 2.93 21.57 5.46
N MET A 61 2.87 20.41 6.10
CA MET A 61 4.00 19.82 6.82
C MET A 61 4.96 19.03 5.90
N SER A 62 4.83 19.21 4.58
CA SER A 62 5.77 18.71 3.56
C SER A 62 6.27 19.90 2.72
N ASP A 63 5.98 19.95 1.40
CA ASP A 63 6.44 21.05 0.55
C ASP A 63 5.57 22.30 0.72
N ASN A 64 6.20 23.41 1.10
CA ASN A 64 5.48 24.65 1.35
C ASN A 64 5.25 25.47 0.09
N LEU A 65 4.01 25.90 -0.13
CA LEU A 65 3.66 26.87 -1.16
C LEU A 65 3.77 28.31 -0.63
N LEU A 66 3.98 29.28 -1.52
CA LEU A 66 3.98 30.71 -1.16
C LEU A 66 2.66 31.13 -0.51
N VAL A 67 1.55 30.69 -1.07
CA VAL A 67 0.24 30.71 -0.42
C VAL A 67 0.12 29.37 0.30
N PRO A 68 0.12 29.35 1.64
CA PRO A 68 0.14 28.10 2.38
C PRO A 68 -1.09 27.26 2.04
N GLN A 69 -0.86 26.02 1.74
CA GLN A 69 -1.93 25.03 1.55
C GLN A 69 -2.44 24.52 2.90
N GLN A 70 -3.57 23.83 2.88
CA GLN A 70 -4.12 23.14 4.03
C GLN A 70 -3.23 21.96 4.44
N MET A 71 -3.21 21.66 5.73
CA MET A 71 -2.83 20.33 6.21
C MET A 71 -3.87 19.31 5.77
N SER A 72 -3.48 18.06 5.59
CA SER A 72 -4.40 16.95 5.35
C SER A 72 -5.39 16.78 6.51
N ALA A 73 -6.51 16.14 6.23
CA ALA A 73 -7.48 15.81 7.28
C ALA A 73 -6.84 14.94 8.37
N TYR A 74 -5.91 14.05 7.99
CA TYR A 74 -5.16 13.24 8.95
C TYR A 74 -4.31 14.08 9.89
N THR A 75 -3.50 15.02 9.37
CA THR A 75 -2.66 15.90 10.19
C THR A 75 -3.52 16.74 11.15
N LYS A 76 -4.65 17.29 10.66
CA LYS A 76 -5.61 18.02 11.48
C LYS A 76 -6.24 17.16 12.58
N TYR A 77 -6.58 15.91 12.26
CA TYR A 77 -7.13 14.95 13.21
C TYR A 77 -6.09 14.50 14.23
N ARG A 78 -4.95 14.03 13.75
CA ARG A 78 -3.96 13.33 14.57
C ARG A 78 -3.17 14.23 15.48
N TYR A 79 -2.79 15.42 15.00
CA TYR A 79 -1.85 16.29 15.68
C TYR A 79 -2.45 17.62 16.17
N CYS A 80 -3.39 18.18 15.43
CA CYS A 80 -3.94 19.49 15.78
C CYS A 80 -5.24 19.42 16.60
N GLY A 81 -5.96 18.30 16.56
CA GLY A 81 -7.27 18.18 17.20
C GLY A 81 -8.33 19.12 16.57
N TRP A 82 -8.17 19.46 15.28
CA TRP A 82 -9.12 20.31 14.55
C TRP A 82 -10.22 19.54 13.86
N ILE A 83 -10.04 18.24 13.74
CA ILE A 83 -11.03 17.26 13.30
C ILE A 83 -11.14 16.23 14.43
N ASP A 84 -12.36 16.04 14.94
CA ASP A 84 -12.60 15.13 16.07
C ASP A 84 -12.52 13.67 15.65
N GLU A 85 -12.99 13.37 14.43
CA GLU A 85 -13.06 12.01 13.90
C GLU A 85 -12.97 12.01 12.36
N ILE A 86 -12.31 10.98 11.80
CA ILE A 86 -12.40 10.61 10.39
C ILE A 86 -13.25 9.34 10.32
N PRO A 87 -14.52 9.43 9.85
CA PRO A 87 -15.43 8.29 9.81
C PRO A 87 -14.87 7.15 8.95
N GLU A 88 -15.03 5.92 9.43
CA GLU A 88 -14.64 4.73 8.67
C GLU A 88 -15.78 4.28 7.76
N ILE A 89 -15.45 3.98 6.51
CA ILE A 89 -16.38 3.42 5.53
C ILE A 89 -15.87 2.03 5.08
N SER A 90 -16.76 1.04 5.09
CA SER A 90 -16.47 -0.35 4.72
C SER A 90 -17.45 -0.90 3.68
N GLU A 91 -18.66 -0.33 3.63
CA GLU A 91 -19.71 -0.83 2.76
C GLU A 91 -19.57 -0.27 1.34
N PRO A 92 -19.75 -1.08 0.30
CA PRO A 92 -19.84 -0.59 -1.07
C PRO A 92 -20.97 0.44 -1.21
N GLY A 93 -20.68 1.54 -1.90
CA GLY A 93 -21.68 2.60 -2.07
C GLY A 93 -21.07 3.90 -2.55
N THR A 94 -21.95 4.89 -2.73
CA THR A 94 -21.57 6.25 -3.14
C THR A 94 -21.37 7.13 -1.91
N TYR A 95 -20.22 7.78 -1.84
CA TYR A 95 -19.84 8.70 -0.77
C TYR A 95 -19.60 10.10 -1.34
N VAL A 96 -19.87 11.11 -0.51
CA VAL A 96 -19.73 12.52 -0.88
C VAL A 96 -18.82 13.21 0.13
N LEU A 97 -17.88 14.01 -0.38
CA LEU A 97 -16.93 14.78 0.40
C LEU A 97 -17.13 16.27 0.23
N ASN A 98 -17.07 17.01 1.34
CA ASN A 98 -16.87 18.44 1.36
C ASN A 98 -15.36 18.75 1.29
N PRO A 99 -14.94 19.92 0.75
CA PRO A 99 -13.53 20.30 0.73
C PRO A 99 -12.94 20.45 2.14
N VAL A 100 -11.71 19.94 2.35
CA VAL A 100 -11.01 20.00 3.64
C VAL A 100 -10.88 21.40 4.22
N GLY A 101 -10.78 22.42 3.42
CA GLY A 101 -10.67 23.82 3.86
C GLY A 101 -11.99 24.60 3.77
N GLY A 102 -13.09 23.92 3.45
CA GLY A 102 -14.39 24.56 3.27
C GLY A 102 -15.08 24.99 4.57
N GLU A 103 -16.25 25.62 4.44
CA GLU A 103 -17.06 26.05 5.58
C GLU A 103 -17.67 24.87 6.33
N LYS A 104 -18.09 23.82 5.60
CA LYS A 104 -18.63 22.59 6.18
C LYS A 104 -17.53 21.76 6.79
N LYS A 105 -17.77 21.24 7.98
CA LYS A 105 -16.79 20.44 8.74
C LYS A 105 -17.10 18.95 8.74
N GLU A 106 -18.32 18.56 8.39
CA GLU A 106 -18.73 17.17 8.23
C GLU A 106 -18.29 16.61 6.87
N ASN A 107 -18.03 15.33 6.82
CA ASN A 107 -17.68 14.58 5.61
C ASN A 107 -16.53 15.21 4.81
N VAL A 108 -15.49 15.68 5.50
CA VAL A 108 -14.30 16.25 4.85
C VAL A 108 -13.28 15.17 4.48
N ALA A 109 -13.37 14.00 5.12
CA ALA A 109 -12.54 12.85 4.84
C ALA A 109 -13.25 11.56 5.28
N TYR A 110 -12.86 10.43 4.69
CA TYR A 110 -13.22 9.09 5.13
C TYR A 110 -11.99 8.20 5.27
N LYS A 111 -12.07 7.26 6.20
CA LYS A 111 -11.07 6.22 6.40
C LYS A 111 -11.55 4.90 5.79
N ILE A 112 -10.67 4.21 5.07
CA ILE A 112 -10.89 2.90 4.49
C ILE A 112 -9.83 1.96 5.08
N ARG A 113 -10.27 0.89 5.73
CA ARG A 113 -9.40 -0.11 6.34
C ARG A 113 -9.65 -1.47 5.69
N PRO A 114 -8.89 -1.84 4.66
CA PRO A 114 -8.96 -3.20 4.13
C PRO A 114 -8.51 -4.22 5.18
N ILE A 115 -9.06 -5.41 5.10
CA ILE A 115 -8.73 -6.51 6.02
C ILE A 115 -7.27 -6.95 5.82
N GLY A 116 -6.61 -7.35 6.90
CA GLY A 116 -5.25 -7.94 6.86
C GLY A 116 -4.11 -6.99 7.12
N SER A 117 -4.37 -5.72 7.47
CA SER A 117 -3.32 -4.78 7.87
C SER A 117 -3.82 -3.78 8.91
N GLU A 118 -2.90 -3.33 9.77
CA GLU A 118 -3.15 -2.17 10.64
C GLU A 118 -3.06 -0.83 9.87
N GLU A 119 -2.40 -0.83 8.72
CA GLU A 119 -2.37 0.33 7.84
C GLU A 119 -3.75 0.58 7.23
N TYR A 120 -4.07 1.85 7.04
CA TYR A 120 -5.35 2.24 6.47
C TYR A 120 -5.18 3.39 5.48
N PHE A 121 -6.23 3.67 4.74
CA PHE A 121 -6.26 4.69 3.73
C PHE A 121 -7.22 5.79 4.14
N VAL A 122 -6.86 7.01 3.79
CA VAL A 122 -7.73 8.17 3.96
C VAL A 122 -8.00 8.77 2.60
N VAL A 123 -9.23 9.17 2.38
CA VAL A 123 -9.67 9.91 1.21
C VAL A 123 -10.19 11.27 1.64
N GLU A 124 -9.78 12.33 0.96
CA GLU A 124 -10.24 13.69 1.21
C GLU A 124 -10.41 14.47 -0.10
N TYR A 125 -11.24 15.49 -0.10
CA TYR A 125 -11.39 16.37 -1.24
C TYR A 125 -10.57 17.64 -1.07
N ARG A 126 -9.63 17.86 -1.99
CA ARG A 126 -8.84 19.12 -2.09
C ARG A 126 -9.39 19.96 -3.22
N ARG A 127 -9.72 21.22 -2.90
CA ARG A 127 -10.30 22.17 -3.85
C ARG A 127 -9.51 23.46 -3.85
N LYS A 128 -8.94 23.81 -4.98
CA LYS A 128 -8.18 25.05 -5.15
C LYS A 128 -9.07 26.24 -5.48
N GLU A 129 -10.16 26.03 -6.22
CA GLU A 129 -11.07 27.08 -6.64
C GLU A 129 -11.88 27.61 -5.46
N GLY A 130 -11.82 28.95 -5.26
CA GLY A 130 -12.53 29.60 -4.17
C GLY A 130 -11.94 29.35 -2.79
N SER A 131 -10.79 28.68 -2.68
CA SER A 131 -10.08 28.47 -1.44
C SER A 131 -9.11 29.62 -1.17
N THR A 132 -9.05 30.08 0.10
CA THR A 132 -8.04 31.05 0.55
C THR A 132 -6.67 30.40 0.64
N PHE A 133 -6.64 29.15 1.08
CA PHE A 133 -5.40 28.36 1.19
C PHE A 133 -5.27 27.43 0.00
N ASP A 134 -5.32 26.46 -0.33
CA ASP A 134 -5.24 25.50 -1.43
C ASP A 134 -5.23 26.10 -2.88
N SER A 135 -5.34 27.43 -3.04
CA SER A 135 -5.35 28.07 -4.37
C SER A 135 -4.08 27.82 -5.19
N GLY A 136 -2.97 27.54 -4.53
CA GLY A 136 -1.68 27.19 -5.14
C GLY A 136 -1.51 25.71 -5.48
N LEU A 137 -2.44 24.82 -5.13
CA LEU A 137 -2.35 23.41 -5.45
C LEU A 137 -2.30 23.17 -6.97
N PRO A 138 -1.62 22.12 -7.45
CA PRO A 138 -1.55 21.84 -8.88
C PRO A 138 -2.92 21.50 -9.49
N GLU A 139 -3.74 20.72 -8.78
CA GLU A 139 -5.04 20.23 -9.23
C GLU A 139 -6.05 20.24 -8.07
N SER A 140 -7.35 20.23 -8.40
CA SER A 140 -8.44 19.88 -7.50
C SER A 140 -8.84 18.41 -7.69
N GLY A 141 -9.31 17.74 -6.64
CA GLY A 141 -9.81 16.37 -6.75
C GLY A 141 -9.75 15.59 -5.44
N LEU A 142 -10.11 14.31 -5.54
CA LEU A 142 -9.98 13.34 -4.48
C LEU A 142 -8.50 13.04 -4.27
N LEU A 143 -8.01 13.25 -3.06
CA LEU A 143 -6.69 12.79 -2.64
C LEU A 143 -6.83 11.48 -1.89
N VAL A 144 -5.97 10.51 -2.19
CA VAL A 144 -5.90 9.21 -1.50
C VAL A 144 -4.52 9.05 -0.90
N TYR A 145 -4.45 8.75 0.39
CA TYR A 145 -3.17 8.51 1.04
C TYR A 145 -3.26 7.37 2.06
N ARG A 146 -2.14 6.68 2.23
CA ARG A 146 -1.96 5.61 3.21
C ARG A 146 -1.45 6.19 4.51
N ILE A 147 -1.94 5.64 5.62
CA ILE A 147 -1.43 5.88 6.97
C ILE A 147 -0.86 4.58 7.52
N ASN A 148 0.37 4.64 7.99
CA ASN A 148 0.98 3.55 8.74
C ASN A 148 1.04 3.90 10.22
N PRO A 149 0.15 3.35 11.06
CA PRO A 149 0.06 3.68 12.48
C PRO A 149 1.23 3.15 13.32
N ALA A 150 2.04 2.25 12.78
CA ALA A 150 3.27 1.79 13.43
C ALA A 150 4.36 2.87 13.47
N TYR A 151 4.24 3.88 12.58
CA TYR A 151 5.13 5.04 12.53
C TYR A 151 4.39 6.27 13.01
N THR A 152 4.95 6.92 14.02
CA THR A 152 4.44 8.17 14.57
C THR A 152 5.60 9.16 14.64
N GLY A 153 5.33 10.41 14.32
CA GLY A 153 6.37 11.43 14.30
C GLY A 153 6.79 11.84 12.90
N GLY A 154 5.90 11.64 11.92
CA GLY A 154 6.08 12.06 10.53
C GLY A 154 6.91 11.10 9.70
N ASN A 155 7.41 11.62 8.58
CA ASN A 155 8.16 10.83 7.59
C ASN A 155 9.68 11.03 7.68
N VAL A 156 10.13 11.92 8.55
CA VAL A 156 11.57 12.21 8.69
C VAL A 156 12.28 11.09 9.41
N ASN A 157 13.31 10.55 8.78
CA ASN A 157 14.19 9.56 9.38
C ASN A 157 15.64 10.07 9.38
N TYR A 158 16.12 10.50 10.54
CA TYR A 158 17.47 11.02 10.71
C TYR A 158 18.55 9.92 10.79
N ASN A 159 18.17 8.66 10.98
CA ASN A 159 19.12 7.57 11.28
C ASN A 159 19.52 6.71 10.08
N GLY A 160 19.06 7.05 8.85
CA GLY A 160 19.46 6.34 7.62
C GLY A 160 19.00 4.88 7.51
N THR A 161 18.08 4.44 8.38
CA THR A 161 17.48 3.09 8.31
C THR A 161 16.34 3.04 7.29
N THR A 162 15.99 1.84 6.86
CA THR A 162 14.85 1.62 5.95
C THR A 162 13.62 2.37 6.44
N ARG A 163 13.04 3.14 5.55
CA ARG A 163 12.03 4.12 5.84
C ARG A 163 10.66 3.57 5.51
N LEU A 164 9.75 3.71 6.45
CA LEU A 164 8.33 3.47 6.24
C LEU A 164 7.60 4.77 6.61
N ASP A 165 6.92 5.37 5.64
CA ASP A 165 6.25 6.64 5.83
C ASP A 165 5.02 6.50 6.73
N GLU A 166 4.84 7.43 7.67
CA GLU A 166 3.58 7.58 8.40
C GLU A 166 2.46 7.95 7.43
N VAL A 167 2.74 8.86 6.49
CA VAL A 167 1.80 9.34 5.47
C VAL A 167 2.39 9.19 4.08
N TYR A 168 1.68 8.56 3.17
CA TYR A 168 2.06 8.41 1.76
C TYR A 168 0.89 8.74 0.84
N VAL A 169 1.05 9.74 -0.02
CA VAL A 169 0.05 10.19 -0.99
C VAL A 169 0.20 9.39 -2.29
N PHE A 170 -0.89 8.75 -2.75
CA PHE A 170 -0.90 7.98 -3.99
C PHE A 170 -0.96 8.87 -5.22
N ARG A 171 -0.16 8.51 -6.24
CA ARG A 171 0.03 9.27 -7.47
C ARG A 171 0.45 8.38 -8.64
N PRO A 172 0.28 8.84 -9.89
CA PRO A 172 0.75 8.09 -11.05
C PRO A 172 2.25 7.81 -11.01
N GLY A 173 2.62 6.54 -11.17
CA GLY A 173 4.01 6.08 -11.16
C GLY A 173 4.67 6.03 -9.79
N GLY A 174 3.97 6.38 -8.71
CA GLY A 174 4.48 6.27 -7.34
C GLY A 174 4.51 4.81 -6.87
N THR A 175 5.58 4.42 -6.17
CA THR A 175 5.80 3.13 -5.54
C THR A 175 6.52 3.31 -4.20
N THR A 176 6.89 2.24 -3.53
CA THR A 176 7.72 2.30 -2.31
C THR A 176 9.15 2.80 -2.57
N THR A 177 9.58 2.89 -3.83
CA THR A 177 10.96 3.24 -4.22
C THR A 177 11.04 4.27 -5.35
N ALA A 178 9.91 4.70 -5.89
CA ALA A 178 9.85 5.69 -6.96
C ALA A 178 8.81 6.76 -6.63
N ASP A 179 9.18 8.00 -6.82
CA ASP A 179 8.34 9.15 -6.52
C ASP A 179 7.09 9.22 -7.40
N GLY A 180 7.20 8.89 -8.67
CA GLY A 180 6.12 9.15 -9.62
C GLY A 180 5.88 10.64 -9.81
N ASN A 181 4.63 11.01 -10.08
CA ASN A 181 4.25 12.41 -10.29
C ASN A 181 3.30 12.89 -9.19
N ILE A 182 3.87 13.45 -8.13
CA ILE A 182 3.14 13.91 -6.94
C ILE A 182 2.18 15.07 -7.25
N GLU A 183 2.48 15.92 -8.23
CA GLU A 183 1.59 17.01 -8.64
C GLU A 183 0.28 16.50 -9.26
N LYS A 184 0.28 15.26 -9.77
CA LYS A 184 -0.88 14.57 -10.33
C LYS A 184 -1.56 13.61 -9.37
N ALA A 185 -1.49 13.84 -8.08
CA ALA A 185 -2.07 12.96 -7.08
C ALA A 185 -3.59 13.09 -6.93
N ALA A 186 -4.20 14.18 -7.40
CA ALA A 186 -5.65 14.36 -7.31
C ALA A 186 -6.41 13.59 -8.41
N PHE A 187 -7.49 12.93 -8.03
CA PHE A 187 -8.37 12.17 -8.90
C PHE A 187 -9.68 12.93 -9.13
N SER A 188 -10.07 13.13 -10.36
CA SER A 188 -11.34 13.79 -10.77
C SER A 188 -11.61 13.57 -12.25
N GLU A 189 -12.81 13.95 -12.72
CA GLU A 189 -13.11 13.97 -14.15
C GLU A 189 -12.18 14.94 -14.91
N GLU A 190 -11.90 16.12 -14.35
CA GLU A 190 -11.02 17.14 -14.97
C GLU A 190 -9.58 16.62 -15.11
N SER A 191 -9.12 15.82 -14.16
CA SER A 191 -7.79 15.19 -14.23
C SER A 191 -7.74 13.98 -15.18
N GLY A 192 -8.90 13.50 -15.65
CA GLY A 192 -9.05 12.26 -16.43
C GLY A 192 -8.73 10.99 -15.61
N ARG A 193 -8.69 11.09 -14.30
CA ARG A 193 -8.43 9.99 -13.36
C ARG A 193 -9.66 9.79 -12.47
N THR A 194 -10.60 9.00 -12.94
CA THR A 194 -11.90 8.75 -12.29
C THR A 194 -11.96 7.45 -11.51
N ALA A 195 -10.81 6.77 -11.34
CA ALA A 195 -10.71 5.53 -10.61
C ALA A 195 -9.34 5.37 -9.94
N PHE A 196 -9.34 4.66 -8.79
CA PHE A 196 -8.17 4.28 -8.01
C PHE A 196 -8.34 2.83 -7.52
N GLY A 197 -7.30 2.00 -7.56
CA GLY A 197 -7.41 0.58 -7.23
C GLY A 197 -8.07 -0.26 -8.31
N GLY A 198 -8.36 -1.53 -8.03
CA GLY A 198 -8.95 -2.44 -9.01
C GLY A 198 -8.14 -2.51 -10.31
N ASP A 199 -8.78 -2.21 -11.43
CA ASP A 199 -8.16 -2.18 -12.76
C ASP A 199 -7.53 -0.81 -13.10
N ALA A 200 -7.63 0.19 -12.21
CA ALA A 200 -7.03 1.50 -12.42
C ALA A 200 -5.50 1.43 -12.48
N LYS A 201 -4.88 2.43 -13.10
CA LYS A 201 -3.40 2.53 -13.22
C LYS A 201 -2.72 2.76 -11.87
N VAL A 202 -3.36 3.51 -10.98
CA VAL A 202 -2.85 3.76 -9.63
C VAL A 202 -3.55 2.81 -8.68
N LYS A 203 -2.77 2.01 -7.97
CA LYS A 203 -3.28 0.98 -7.06
C LYS A 203 -2.89 1.27 -5.63
N PRO A 204 -3.75 0.97 -4.64
CA PRO A 204 -3.38 1.02 -3.24
C PRO A 204 -2.34 -0.06 -2.91
N PHE A 205 -1.35 0.30 -2.11
CA PHE A 205 -0.37 -0.65 -1.56
C PHE A 205 -0.01 -0.29 -0.12
N TYR A 206 0.35 -1.30 0.65
CA TYR A 206 0.88 -1.16 2.00
C TYR A 206 2.37 -0.78 1.98
N SER A 207 2.95 -0.44 3.12
CA SER A 207 4.36 -0.03 3.23
C SER A 207 5.33 -1.12 2.76
N ASP A 208 4.95 -2.39 2.86
CA ASP A 208 5.72 -3.54 2.38
C ASP A 208 5.59 -3.77 0.86
N GLY A 209 4.78 -2.96 0.17
CA GLY A 209 4.53 -3.04 -1.26
C GLY A 209 3.40 -4.00 -1.65
N THR A 210 2.80 -4.73 -0.72
CA THR A 210 1.65 -5.60 -1.03
C THR A 210 0.41 -4.76 -1.39
N VAL A 211 -0.41 -5.25 -2.32
CA VAL A 211 -1.57 -4.51 -2.84
C VAL A 211 -2.74 -4.63 -1.88
N ALA A 212 -3.31 -3.49 -1.47
CA ALA A 212 -4.56 -3.46 -0.72
C ALA A 212 -5.76 -3.66 -1.66
N ARG A 213 -6.82 -4.30 -1.16
CA ARG A 213 -7.95 -4.73 -1.98
C ARG A 213 -9.20 -3.89 -1.76
N PHE A 214 -9.21 -2.73 -2.39
CA PHE A 214 -10.40 -1.91 -2.58
C PHE A 214 -10.25 -1.09 -3.87
N ALA A 215 -11.35 -0.57 -4.35
CA ALA A 215 -11.32 0.36 -5.47
C ALA A 215 -12.25 1.54 -5.20
N LEU A 216 -11.86 2.70 -5.73
CA LEU A 216 -12.70 3.88 -5.84
C LEU A 216 -12.98 4.08 -7.32
N THR A 217 -14.25 4.22 -7.65
CA THR A 217 -14.70 4.40 -9.02
C THR A 217 -15.67 5.56 -9.13
N HIS A 218 -16.01 5.95 -10.35
CA HIS A 218 -16.96 7.04 -10.58
C HIS A 218 -16.62 8.32 -9.78
N ILE A 219 -15.31 8.62 -9.66
CA ILE A 219 -14.86 9.87 -9.03
C ILE A 219 -15.33 11.02 -9.91
N SER A 220 -16.16 11.89 -9.33
CA SER A 220 -16.87 12.96 -10.05
C SER A 220 -15.96 14.13 -10.43
N SER A 221 -16.55 15.08 -11.16
CA SER A 221 -16.00 16.42 -11.31
C SER A 221 -15.89 17.17 -9.98
N CYS A 222 -15.01 18.18 -9.98
CA CYS A 222 -14.78 19.06 -8.83
C CYS A 222 -15.88 20.14 -8.77
N GLY A 223 -16.66 20.15 -7.69
CA GLY A 223 -17.73 21.11 -7.45
C GLY A 223 -17.69 21.66 -6.03
N GLU A 224 -18.85 22.01 -5.50
CA GLU A 224 -19.00 22.31 -4.07
C GLU A 224 -18.70 21.08 -3.19
N THR A 225 -18.96 19.91 -3.76
CA THR A 225 -18.64 18.59 -3.21
C THR A 225 -18.01 17.74 -4.29
N LEU A 226 -17.40 16.62 -3.89
CA LEU A 226 -16.90 15.59 -4.79
C LEU A 226 -17.48 14.25 -4.33
N SER A 227 -17.93 13.42 -5.28
CA SER A 227 -18.45 12.08 -5.00
C SER A 227 -17.56 11.00 -5.59
N PHE A 228 -17.60 9.81 -4.98
CA PHE A 228 -16.96 8.60 -5.47
C PHE A 228 -17.73 7.37 -5.01
N ASN A 229 -17.54 6.23 -5.68
CA ASN A 229 -18.01 4.94 -5.22
C ASN A 229 -16.88 4.17 -4.57
N LEU A 230 -17.14 3.58 -3.40
CA LEU A 230 -16.29 2.57 -2.80
C LEU A 230 -16.74 1.19 -3.32
N GLU A 231 -15.80 0.41 -3.82
CA GLU A 231 -16.00 -0.98 -4.22
C GLU A 231 -15.09 -1.89 -3.39
N ASN A 232 -15.69 -2.91 -2.79
CA ASN A 232 -14.96 -3.99 -2.14
C ASN A 232 -14.60 -5.05 -3.19
N LEU A 233 -13.32 -5.36 -3.35
CA LEU A 233 -12.85 -6.36 -4.32
C LEU A 233 -12.93 -7.80 -3.77
N GLY A 234 -13.61 -8.00 -2.63
CA GLY A 234 -13.73 -9.30 -1.98
C GLY A 234 -12.42 -9.79 -1.36
N HIS A 235 -12.49 -10.91 -0.67
CA HIS A 235 -11.34 -11.55 -0.06
C HIS A 235 -10.51 -12.34 -1.08
N GLN A 236 -9.24 -12.61 -0.75
CA GLN A 236 -8.37 -13.45 -1.57
C GLN A 236 -7.49 -14.37 -0.72
N ILE A 237 -7.14 -15.50 -1.32
CA ILE A 237 -6.04 -16.37 -0.91
C ILE A 237 -5.15 -16.53 -2.14
N LYS A 238 -3.94 -15.98 -2.10
CA LYS A 238 -2.97 -16.02 -3.18
C LYS A 238 -1.81 -16.93 -2.81
N LEU A 239 -1.42 -17.80 -3.73
CA LEU A 239 -0.25 -18.66 -3.59
C LEU A 239 0.88 -18.10 -4.45
N SER A 240 2.13 -18.26 -4.01
CA SER A 240 3.30 -17.88 -4.83
C SER A 240 3.42 -18.71 -6.11
N GLU A 241 2.86 -19.93 -6.09
CA GLU A 241 2.84 -20.86 -7.21
C GLU A 241 1.47 -21.54 -7.29
N GLU A 242 0.94 -21.72 -8.50
CA GLU A 242 -0.30 -22.49 -8.73
C GLU A 242 -0.06 -23.98 -8.91
N ALA A 243 1.17 -24.34 -9.30
CA ALA A 243 1.59 -25.72 -9.48
C ALA A 243 3.05 -25.88 -9.07
N VAL A 244 3.35 -26.97 -8.38
CA VAL A 244 4.71 -27.31 -7.93
C VAL A 244 5.05 -28.76 -8.24
N THR A 245 6.34 -29.05 -8.38
CA THR A 245 6.84 -30.40 -8.62
C THR A 245 7.88 -30.78 -7.58
N LEU A 246 7.65 -31.86 -6.87
CA LEU A 246 8.55 -32.51 -5.92
C LEU A 246 9.27 -33.71 -6.56
N GLY A 247 10.44 -34.03 -6.08
CA GLY A 247 11.19 -35.23 -6.48
C GLY A 247 10.47 -36.54 -6.11
N GLY A 248 10.90 -37.65 -6.70
CA GLY A 248 10.28 -38.96 -6.52
C GLY A 248 10.55 -39.61 -5.17
N ALA A 249 11.62 -39.20 -4.45
CA ALA A 249 12.01 -39.78 -3.17
C ALA A 249 11.13 -39.31 -2.03
N ALA A 250 11.08 -40.05 -0.93
CA ALA A 250 10.52 -39.57 0.34
C ALA A 250 11.44 -38.50 0.97
N GLY A 251 10.86 -37.53 1.67
CA GLY A 251 11.58 -36.47 2.38
C GLY A 251 11.95 -35.25 1.51
N ASP A 252 11.57 -35.20 0.25
CA ASP A 252 11.77 -34.03 -0.60
C ASP A 252 10.88 -32.87 -0.13
N LYS A 253 11.42 -31.65 -0.09
CA LYS A 253 10.76 -30.48 0.48
C LYS A 253 10.76 -29.29 -0.47
N LEU A 254 9.67 -28.52 -0.42
CA LEU A 254 9.50 -27.27 -1.14
C LEU A 254 8.74 -26.27 -0.27
N GLU A 255 9.20 -25.04 -0.27
CA GLU A 255 8.51 -23.93 0.41
C GLU A 255 7.79 -23.06 -0.60
N LEU A 256 6.61 -22.59 -0.22
CA LEU A 256 5.84 -21.59 -0.95
C LEU A 256 5.19 -20.62 0.03
N SER A 257 4.83 -19.42 -0.45
CA SER A 257 4.13 -18.44 0.37
C SER A 257 2.63 -18.42 0.05
N VAL A 258 1.85 -18.28 1.11
CA VAL A 258 0.41 -17.99 1.08
C VAL A 258 0.24 -16.55 1.53
N GLU A 259 -0.37 -15.71 0.71
CA GLU A 259 -0.79 -14.33 1.06
C GLU A 259 -2.32 -14.29 1.06
N ALA A 260 -2.92 -14.01 2.21
CA ALA A 260 -4.37 -13.97 2.35
C ALA A 260 -4.78 -12.75 3.19
N ASP A 261 -5.93 -12.17 2.87
CA ASP A 261 -6.56 -11.12 3.67
C ASP A 261 -7.64 -11.68 4.62
N VAL A 262 -7.73 -12.98 4.72
CA VAL A 262 -8.60 -13.76 5.62
C VAL A 262 -7.88 -14.97 6.18
N ASP A 263 -8.41 -15.53 7.26
CA ASP A 263 -7.97 -16.84 7.75
C ASP A 263 -8.24 -17.92 6.72
N TRP A 264 -7.33 -18.90 6.65
CA TRP A 264 -7.41 -19.96 5.66
C TRP A 264 -7.08 -21.34 6.26
N THR A 265 -7.60 -22.37 5.61
CA THR A 265 -7.33 -23.78 5.92
C THR A 265 -7.08 -24.56 4.64
N VAL A 266 -6.34 -25.66 4.73
CA VAL A 266 -6.00 -26.53 3.58
C VAL A 266 -6.72 -27.88 3.73
N SER A 267 -7.25 -28.36 2.61
CA SER A 267 -7.84 -29.69 2.47
C SER A 267 -7.34 -30.39 1.21
N GLY A 268 -7.59 -31.70 1.08
CA GLY A 268 -7.20 -32.47 -0.09
C GLY A 268 -5.79 -33.08 -0.01
N LEU A 269 -5.17 -33.09 1.18
CA LEU A 269 -3.85 -33.73 1.38
C LEU A 269 -3.96 -35.25 1.27
N PRO A 270 -3.21 -35.88 0.31
CA PRO A 270 -3.12 -37.32 0.25
C PRO A 270 -2.11 -37.87 1.27
N ASP A 271 -2.16 -39.18 1.54
CA ASP A 271 -1.31 -39.84 2.53
C ASP A 271 0.22 -39.74 2.23
N TRP A 272 0.58 -39.43 1.00
CA TRP A 272 1.98 -39.32 0.57
C TRP A 272 2.55 -37.93 0.69
N LEU A 273 1.73 -36.94 1.03
CA LEU A 273 2.12 -35.51 1.07
C LEU A 273 1.77 -34.91 2.42
N LYS A 274 2.69 -34.16 2.99
CA LYS A 274 2.48 -33.32 4.15
C LYS A 274 2.61 -31.86 3.74
N LEU A 275 1.78 -31.00 4.32
CA LEU A 275 1.88 -29.56 4.27
C LEU A 275 1.83 -29.00 5.69
N ALA A 276 2.69 -28.05 6.01
CA ALA A 276 2.73 -27.41 7.33
C ALA A 276 3.12 -25.93 7.21
N PRO A 277 2.37 -25.00 7.85
CA PRO A 277 1.09 -25.23 8.55
C PRO A 277 -0.06 -25.54 7.57
N GLN A 278 -1.14 -26.18 8.08
CA GLN A 278 -2.36 -26.47 7.29
C GLN A 278 -3.45 -25.41 7.46
N GLN A 279 -3.19 -24.38 8.23
CA GLN A 279 -4.03 -23.21 8.43
C GLN A 279 -3.15 -21.99 8.75
N GLY A 280 -3.69 -20.81 8.51
CA GLY A 280 -3.05 -19.55 8.86
C GLY A 280 -4.07 -18.44 9.02
N GLU A 281 -3.63 -17.36 9.64
CA GLU A 281 -4.37 -16.12 9.79
C GLU A 281 -4.13 -15.23 8.54
N ALA A 282 -4.91 -14.14 8.43
CA ALA A 282 -4.69 -13.10 7.45
C ALA A 282 -3.24 -12.59 7.52
N GLY A 283 -2.62 -12.38 6.35
CA GLY A 283 -1.22 -11.99 6.21
C GLY A 283 -0.43 -12.91 5.29
N LYS A 284 0.89 -12.87 5.43
CA LYS A 284 1.81 -13.72 4.65
C LYS A 284 2.33 -14.86 5.51
N THR A 285 2.12 -16.09 5.05
CA THR A 285 2.56 -17.31 5.73
C THR A 285 3.41 -18.15 4.77
N THR A 286 4.56 -18.64 5.23
CA THR A 286 5.33 -19.65 4.51
C THR A 286 4.83 -21.04 4.88
N VAL A 287 4.51 -21.87 3.89
CA VAL A 287 4.14 -23.27 4.07
C VAL A 287 5.18 -24.17 3.43
N THR A 288 5.44 -25.32 4.06
CA THR A 288 6.39 -26.32 3.57
C THR A 288 5.63 -27.57 3.13
N LEU A 289 5.83 -27.99 1.89
CA LEU A 289 5.42 -29.29 1.37
C LEU A 289 6.55 -30.29 1.61
N GLU A 290 6.19 -31.54 1.98
CA GLU A 290 7.14 -32.63 2.20
C GLU A 290 6.54 -33.94 1.69
N THR A 291 7.28 -34.68 0.84
CA THR A 291 6.89 -36.01 0.41
C THR A 291 7.10 -37.03 1.53
N LEU A 292 6.04 -37.72 1.95
CA LEU A 292 6.12 -38.74 3.02
C LEU A 292 6.53 -40.10 2.51
N THR A 293 6.22 -40.43 1.24
CA THR A 293 6.53 -41.70 0.64
C THR A 293 7.12 -41.53 -0.74
N GLU A 294 8.01 -42.45 -1.10
CA GLU A 294 8.57 -42.58 -2.45
C GLU A 294 7.47 -42.84 -3.49
N ASN A 295 7.58 -42.26 -4.67
CA ASN A 295 6.78 -42.63 -5.82
C ASN A 295 7.46 -43.79 -6.61
N ALA A 296 7.20 -44.99 -6.19
CA ALA A 296 7.74 -46.20 -6.82
C ALA A 296 7.00 -46.60 -8.12
N THR A 297 6.13 -45.75 -8.66
CA THR A 297 5.45 -45.98 -9.95
C THR A 297 6.22 -45.32 -11.09
N ALA A 298 6.05 -45.81 -12.31
CA ALA A 298 6.69 -45.20 -13.49
C ALA A 298 6.05 -43.88 -13.94
N GLN A 299 5.03 -43.40 -13.24
CA GLN A 299 4.28 -42.17 -13.60
C GLN A 299 4.33 -41.13 -12.47
N THR A 300 4.31 -39.90 -12.85
CA THR A 300 4.11 -38.79 -11.92
C THR A 300 2.73 -38.88 -11.26
N ARG A 301 2.66 -38.77 -9.93
CA ARG A 301 1.38 -38.69 -9.22
C ARG A 301 1.03 -37.23 -8.89
N LYS A 302 -0.26 -36.94 -8.85
CA LYS A 302 -0.82 -35.59 -8.70
C LYS A 302 -1.71 -35.50 -7.47
N ALA A 303 -1.68 -34.37 -6.80
CA ALA A 303 -2.68 -33.96 -5.80
C ALA A 303 -3.15 -32.53 -6.07
N GLU A 304 -4.37 -32.22 -5.67
CA GLU A 304 -4.92 -30.87 -5.66
C GLU A 304 -5.26 -30.48 -4.23
N LEU A 305 -4.57 -29.48 -3.71
CA LEU A 305 -4.79 -28.96 -2.38
C LEU A 305 -5.66 -27.73 -2.47
N ALA A 306 -6.76 -27.69 -1.72
CA ALA A 306 -7.67 -26.57 -1.68
C ALA A 306 -7.41 -25.72 -0.44
N PHE A 307 -7.02 -24.47 -0.67
CA PHE A 307 -6.94 -23.40 0.34
C PHE A 307 -8.28 -22.69 0.35
N THR A 308 -8.97 -22.70 1.48
CA THR A 308 -10.34 -22.15 1.64
C THR A 308 -10.41 -21.28 2.87
N SER A 309 -11.30 -20.26 2.85
CA SER A 309 -11.54 -19.44 4.02
C SER A 309 -12.71 -19.99 4.84
N PRO A 310 -12.57 -20.09 6.18
CA PRO A 310 -13.68 -20.41 7.06
C PRO A 310 -14.77 -19.34 7.08
N SER A 311 -14.44 -18.08 6.80
CA SER A 311 -15.35 -16.94 6.80
C SER A 311 -16.04 -16.68 5.47
N ASP A 312 -15.50 -17.23 4.36
CA ASP A 312 -16.06 -17.09 3.01
C ASP A 312 -15.99 -18.44 2.28
N ALA A 313 -17.09 -19.18 2.33
CA ALA A 313 -17.19 -20.51 1.73
C ALA A 313 -17.01 -20.53 0.19
N GLY A 314 -17.16 -19.39 -0.47
CA GLY A 314 -16.93 -19.23 -1.91
C GLY A 314 -15.46 -19.02 -2.26
N LEU A 315 -14.64 -18.61 -1.29
CA LEU A 315 -13.23 -18.32 -1.51
C LEU A 315 -12.40 -19.60 -1.48
N LYS A 316 -11.86 -19.96 -2.64
CA LYS A 316 -11.06 -21.18 -2.82
C LYS A 316 -9.94 -20.96 -3.82
N THR A 317 -8.71 -21.33 -3.43
CA THR A 317 -7.54 -21.36 -4.32
C THR A 317 -6.97 -22.77 -4.33
N ILE A 318 -6.56 -23.25 -5.50
CA ILE A 318 -6.06 -24.61 -5.71
C ILE A 318 -4.57 -24.58 -5.97
N LEU A 319 -3.82 -25.41 -5.23
CA LEU A 319 -2.43 -25.75 -5.52
C LEU A 319 -2.39 -27.15 -6.14
N THR A 320 -1.82 -27.26 -7.33
CA THR A 320 -1.51 -28.55 -7.96
C THR A 320 -0.12 -29.01 -7.55
N VAL A 321 -0.02 -30.17 -6.93
CA VAL A 321 1.26 -30.77 -6.52
C VAL A 321 1.54 -32.02 -7.34
N HIS A 322 2.70 -32.06 -7.97
CA HIS A 322 3.20 -33.21 -8.69
C HIS A 322 4.36 -33.83 -7.90
N GLN A 323 4.38 -35.18 -7.80
CA GLN A 323 5.57 -35.92 -7.37
C GLN A 323 6.08 -36.80 -8.54
N GLN A 324 7.32 -36.56 -8.93
CA GLN A 324 7.97 -37.32 -10.00
C GLN A 324 8.06 -38.80 -9.67
N SER A 325 8.23 -39.64 -10.69
CA SER A 325 8.61 -41.04 -10.50
C SER A 325 10.02 -41.14 -9.92
N ASN A 326 10.24 -42.07 -8.98
CA ASN A 326 11.58 -42.48 -8.52
C ASN A 326 12.08 -43.74 -9.21
N VAL A 327 11.35 -44.23 -10.21
CA VAL A 327 11.73 -45.41 -10.98
C VAL A 327 12.70 -45.02 -12.06
N ILE A 328 13.92 -45.59 -11.99
CA ILE A 328 14.88 -45.51 -13.09
C ILE A 328 14.47 -46.55 -14.11
N LEU A 329 13.89 -46.14 -15.21
CA LEU A 329 13.60 -47.05 -16.33
C LEU A 329 14.90 -47.40 -17.02
N PRO A 330 15.11 -48.68 -17.34
CA PRO A 330 16.27 -49.08 -18.15
C PRO A 330 16.20 -48.35 -19.50
N PRO A 331 17.33 -47.95 -20.07
CA PRO A 331 17.36 -47.31 -21.36
C PRO A 331 16.70 -48.17 -22.41
N SER A 332 15.64 -47.70 -23.07
CA SER A 332 14.99 -48.36 -24.19
C SER A 332 15.77 -48.10 -25.47
N GLY A 333 15.96 -49.10 -26.32
CA GLY A 333 16.58 -48.93 -27.63
C GLY A 333 18.09 -49.18 -27.69
N LEU A 334 18.70 -49.82 -26.67
CA LEU A 334 20.07 -50.32 -26.78
C LEU A 334 20.12 -51.45 -27.81
N SER A 335 20.75 -51.20 -28.95
CA SER A 335 21.15 -52.24 -29.89
C SER A 335 22.66 -52.44 -29.81
N ALA A 336 23.10 -53.63 -29.45
CA ALA A 336 24.51 -54.01 -29.57
C ALA A 336 24.74 -54.51 -31.00
N ARG A 337 25.67 -53.93 -31.76
CA ARG A 337 26.23 -54.52 -32.99
C ARG A 337 27.53 -55.21 -32.61
N VAL A 338 27.58 -56.46 -32.90
CA VAL A 338 28.86 -57.18 -32.92
C VAL A 338 29.59 -56.82 -34.22
N THR A 339 30.74 -56.18 -34.09
CA THR A 339 31.62 -55.85 -35.22
C THR A 339 32.36 -57.15 -35.59
N GLU A 340 32.64 -57.35 -36.88
CA GLU A 340 33.30 -58.59 -37.41
C GLU A 340 34.69 -58.89 -36.78
N ASP A 341 35.24 -57.94 -36.02
CA ASP A 341 36.52 -58.00 -35.35
C ASP A 341 36.45 -58.46 -33.88
N GLY A 342 35.28 -58.77 -33.37
CA GLY A 342 35.12 -59.39 -32.04
C GLY A 342 35.48 -58.47 -30.84
N LYS A 343 35.53 -57.13 -31.02
CA LYS A 343 35.79 -56.17 -29.96
C LYS A 343 34.56 -55.35 -29.65
#